data_8eb1e160bbd5483411aa7dc21b0eed17
#
_entry.id   8eb1e160bbd5483411aa7dc21b0eed17
#
_cell.length_a   1.000
_cell.length_b   1.000
_cell.length_c   1.000
_cell.angle_alpha   90.00
_cell.angle_beta   90.00
_cell.angle_gamma   90.00
#
_symmetry.space_group_name_H-M   'P 1'
#
loop_
_entity.id
_entity.type
_entity.pdbx_description
1 polymer ?
#
loop_
_entity_poly.entity_id
_entity_poly.type
_entity_poly.pdbx_seq_one_letter_code
_entity_poly.pdbx_strand_id
1 'polypeptide(L)'
;MHRVNAFSLPSSRRGASVSPRGQELDSLAEANVLRGRFFSWLGVSGRRYVCSVFQRGEEAFLSDVESGAIIGVVRAGAAARPVCVLGARRNDPRLSLRDLGREFGVTEWHVHFSEGSEATRDLAASLLN
;
A
#
# COMPACT_ATOMS: atom_id res chain seq x y z
N MET A 1 3.63 -14.79 5.27
CA MET A 1 3.65 -14.27 5.44
C MET A 1 3.87 -13.89 6.01
N HIS A 2 3.88 -13.60 6.23
CA HIS A 2 4.01 -13.08 6.58
C HIS A 2 4.07 -12.48 7.06
N ARG A 3 4.21 -12.07 7.41
CA ARG A 3 4.10 -11.55 7.96
C ARG A 3 4.16 -10.59 8.15
N VAL A 4 4.11 -10.46 8.17
CA VAL A 4 3.95 -9.35 8.31
C VAL A 4 4.54 -8.85 9.37
N ASN A 5 4.94 -8.27 9.66
CA ASN A 5 5.43 -7.90 10.63
C ASN A 5 5.30 -6.74 10.90
N ALA A 6 4.78 -6.48 10.79
CA ALA A 6 4.49 -5.41 10.97
C ALA A 6 5.02 -4.74 11.92
N PHE A 7 5.27 -4.59 12.21
CA PHE A 7 5.62 -3.97 12.88
C PHE A 7 6.60 -3.73 13.01
N SER A 8 6.88 -4.03 12.80
CA SER A 8 7.88 -3.93 12.91
C SER A 8 8.45 -2.84 12.62
N LEU A 9 8.13 -2.20 12.33
CA LEU A 9 8.57 -1.16 11.99
C LEU A 9 8.81 -0.42 12.99
N PRO A 10 9.36 -0.23 13.26
CA PRO A 10 9.49 0.47 14.28
C PRO A 10 9.16 1.62 14.27
N SER A 11 8.75 1.75 14.02
CA SER A 11 8.42 2.53 13.91
C SER A 11 8.44 3.35 14.37
N SER A 12 8.38 3.50 14.50
CA SER A 12 8.29 4.24 14.87
C SER A 12 9.12 4.96 15.22
N ARG A 13 9.76 5.09 15.14
CA ARG A 13 10.60 5.65 15.39
C ARG A 13 10.55 6.83 15.11
N ARG A 14 10.52 7.49 15.22
CA ARG A 14 10.50 8.57 15.01
C ARG A 14 9.61 9.04 14.44
N GLY A 15 9.14 9.39 14.79
CA GLY A 15 8.24 10.00 14.39
C GLY A 15 8.06 9.96 13.12
N ALA A 16 8.71 9.65 12.84
CA ALA A 16 8.55 9.61 11.70
C ALA A 16 7.53 9.04 11.26
N SER A 17 6.63 9.34 11.51
CA SER A 17 5.49 8.87 11.02
C SER A 17 5.38 8.96 9.59
N VAL A 18 6.01 9.81 8.95
CA VAL A 18 5.95 9.92 7.53
C VAL A 18 6.98 9.02 6.91
N SER A 19 6.55 8.14 6.02
CA SER A 19 7.49 7.31 5.32
C SER A 19 8.19 8.13 4.26
N PRO A 20 9.51 8.19 4.27
CA PRO A 20 10.21 8.92 3.23
C PRO A 20 10.10 8.25 1.87
N ARG A 21 9.60 7.01 1.84
CA ARG A 21 9.48 6.31 0.58
C ARG A 21 8.14 6.54 -0.09
N GLY A 22 7.22 7.18 0.61
CA GLY A 22 5.92 7.45 0.05
C GLY A 22 5.82 8.87 -0.42
N GLN A 23 5.10 9.08 -1.50
CA GLN A 23 4.96 10.41 -2.05
C GLN A 23 3.62 10.55 -2.73
N GLU A 24 2.88 11.56 -2.35
CA GLU A 24 1.62 11.85 -2.99
C GLU A 24 1.90 12.53 -4.31
N LEU A 25 1.19 12.12 -5.35
CA LEU A 25 1.49 12.59 -6.69
C LEU A 25 0.46 13.59 -7.15
N ASP A 26 0.64 14.82 -6.69
CA ASP A 26 -0.28 15.88 -7.07
C ASP A 26 -0.25 16.18 -8.54
N SER A 27 0.90 16.00 -9.16
CA SER A 27 1.00 16.35 -10.56
C SER A 27 0.14 15.48 -11.46
N LEU A 28 -0.22 14.30 -10.99
CA LEU A 28 -1.10 13.44 -11.76
C LEU A 28 -2.55 13.76 -11.53
N ALA A 29 -2.82 14.65 -10.61
CA ALA A 29 -4.19 14.94 -10.25
C ALA A 29 -4.56 16.35 -10.59
N GLU A 30 -4.11 16.81 -11.73
CA GLU A 30 -4.49 18.14 -12.11
C GLU A 30 -5.96 18.28 -12.25
N ALA A 31 -6.59 17.23 -12.72
CA ALA A 31 -8.04 17.22 -12.65
C ALA A 31 -8.34 17.04 -11.19
N ASN A 32 -9.11 17.90 -10.65
CA ASN A 32 -9.38 17.88 -9.23
C ASN A 32 -9.88 16.59 -8.71
N VAL A 33 -10.65 15.88 -9.50
CA VAL A 33 -11.27 14.65 -9.00
C VAL A 33 -10.24 13.59 -8.71
N LEU A 34 -9.03 13.74 -9.24
CA LEU A 34 -8.00 12.73 -9.00
C LEU A 34 -7.05 13.11 -7.90
N ARG A 35 -7.24 14.27 -7.29
CA ARG A 35 -6.32 14.70 -6.26
C ARG A 35 -6.33 13.70 -5.12
N GLY A 36 -5.14 13.28 -4.70
CA GLY A 36 -5.03 12.33 -3.61
C GLY A 36 -5.29 10.90 -3.99
N ARG A 37 -5.56 10.62 -5.25
CA ARG A 37 -5.84 9.27 -5.69
C ARG A 37 -4.61 8.53 -6.16
N PHE A 38 -3.47 9.16 -6.18
CA PHE A 38 -2.24 8.52 -6.61
C PHE A 38 -1.17 8.75 -5.56
N PHE A 39 -0.34 7.72 -5.39
CA PHE A 39 0.72 7.77 -4.41
C PHE A 39 1.88 6.92 -4.93
N SER A 40 3.09 7.33 -4.68
CA SER A 40 4.27 6.62 -5.18
C SER A 40 5.06 6.06 -4.02
N TRP A 41 5.44 4.80 -4.11
CA TRP A 41 6.28 4.16 -3.11
C TRP A 41 7.59 3.73 -3.74
N LEU A 42 8.66 3.82 -2.95
CA LEU A 42 10.00 3.47 -3.43
C LEU A 42 10.33 2.04 -3.02
N GLY A 43 10.65 1.20 -3.99
CA GLY A 43 11.09 -0.15 -3.71
C GLY A 43 12.53 -0.18 -3.24
N VAL A 44 12.96 -1.33 -2.73
CA VAL A 44 14.33 -1.46 -2.25
C VAL A 44 15.32 -1.34 -3.40
N SER A 45 14.87 -1.63 -4.61
CA SER A 45 15.71 -1.52 -5.79
C SER A 45 15.94 -0.08 -6.23
N GLY A 46 15.23 0.87 -5.63
CA GLY A 46 15.27 2.25 -6.08
C GLY A 46 14.21 2.59 -7.09
N ARG A 47 13.43 1.60 -7.52
CA ARG A 47 12.36 1.84 -8.48
C ARG A 47 11.15 2.42 -7.76
N ARG A 48 10.48 3.35 -8.42
CA ARG A 48 9.26 3.91 -7.87
C ARG A 48 8.06 3.23 -8.47
N TYR A 49 7.05 3.03 -7.63
CA TYR A 49 5.82 2.35 -8.04
C TYR A 49 4.65 3.28 -7.79
N VAL A 50 3.99 3.68 -8.86
CA VAL A 50 2.83 4.55 -8.77
C VAL A 50 1.62 3.70 -8.45
N CYS A 51 0.88 4.11 -7.45
CA CYS A 51 -0.28 3.36 -6.96
C CYS A 51 -1.53 4.20 -7.05
N SER A 52 -2.64 3.53 -7.30
CA SER A 52 -3.96 4.14 -7.17
C SER A 52 -4.41 3.98 -5.73
N VAL A 53 -5.06 4.99 -5.18
CA VAL A 53 -5.47 5.00 -3.78
C VAL A 53 -6.95 4.68 -3.68
N PHE A 54 -7.27 3.69 -2.85
CA PHE A 54 -8.65 3.32 -2.54
C PHE A 54 -8.87 3.48 -1.05
N GLN A 55 -10.01 4.00 -0.68
CA GLN A 55 -10.30 4.22 0.72
C GLN A 55 -10.82 2.96 1.38
N ARG A 56 -10.69 2.91 2.68
CA ARG A 56 -11.31 1.83 3.43
C ARG A 56 -12.80 1.86 3.12
N GLY A 57 -13.36 0.70 2.86
CA GLY A 57 -14.75 0.59 2.43
C GLY A 57 -14.88 0.37 0.95
N GLU A 58 -13.80 0.60 0.21
CA GLU A 58 -13.83 0.39 -1.23
C GLU A 58 -13.18 -0.93 -1.62
N GLU A 59 -13.04 -1.86 -0.69
CA GLU A 59 -12.36 -3.12 -0.96
C GLU A 59 -13.01 -3.92 -2.07
N ALA A 60 -14.29 -3.70 -2.32
CA ALA A 60 -14.95 -4.43 -3.38
C ALA A 60 -14.34 -4.12 -4.74
N PHE A 61 -13.83 -2.91 -4.91
CA PHE A 61 -13.20 -2.56 -6.18
C PHE A 61 -11.88 -3.30 -6.37
N LEU A 62 -11.25 -3.72 -5.27
CA LEU A 62 -9.98 -4.39 -5.36
C LEU A 62 -10.12 -5.86 -5.65
N SER A 63 -11.31 -6.42 -5.51
CA SER A 63 -11.50 -7.84 -5.75
C SER A 63 -11.32 -8.17 -7.24
N ASP A 64 -11.42 -7.19 -8.10
CA ASP A 64 -11.26 -7.42 -9.53
C ASP A 64 -9.83 -7.23 -10.00
N VAL A 65 -8.93 -6.83 -9.12
CA VAL A 65 -7.53 -6.64 -9.49
C VAL A 65 -6.88 -7.99 -9.57
N GLU A 66 -6.36 -8.34 -10.74
CA GLU A 66 -5.83 -9.68 -10.96
C GLU A 66 -4.32 -9.76 -10.83
N SER A 67 -3.62 -8.65 -10.90
CA SER A 67 -2.18 -8.68 -10.75
C SER A 67 -1.70 -7.34 -10.23
N GLY A 68 -0.57 -7.38 -9.54
CA GLY A 68 0.00 -6.17 -8.99
C GLY A 68 0.25 -6.31 -7.51
N ALA A 69 0.53 -5.20 -6.87
CA ALA A 69 0.82 -5.15 -5.44
C ALA A 69 -0.24 -4.31 -4.75
N ILE A 70 -0.66 -4.76 -3.59
CA ILE A 70 -1.63 -4.04 -2.77
C ILE A 70 -0.95 -3.72 -1.44
N ILE A 71 -0.92 -2.46 -1.08
CA ILE A 71 -0.28 -2.00 0.13
C ILE A 71 -1.35 -1.46 1.07
N GLY A 72 -1.42 -2.02 2.28
CA GLY A 72 -2.30 -1.48 3.30
C GLY A 72 -1.59 -0.34 4.01
N VAL A 73 -2.28 0.78 4.15
CA VAL A 73 -1.69 2.00 4.64
C VAL A 73 -2.55 2.58 5.76
N VAL A 74 -1.89 3.07 6.79
CA VAL A 74 -2.54 3.82 7.84
C VAL A 74 -2.15 5.27 7.63
N ARG A 75 -3.15 6.09 7.37
CA ARG A 75 -2.94 7.51 7.15
C ARG A 75 -3.29 8.29 8.39
N ALA A 76 -2.41 9.17 8.82
CA ALA A 76 -2.68 10.03 9.95
C ALA A 76 -2.18 11.40 9.55
N GLY A 77 -3.12 12.27 9.18
CA GLY A 77 -2.75 13.58 8.69
C GLY A 77 -1.98 13.46 7.40
N ALA A 78 -0.81 14.05 7.33
CA ALA A 78 0.02 13.97 6.15
C ALA A 78 0.89 12.72 6.12
N ALA A 79 0.90 11.95 7.19
CA ALA A 79 1.77 10.77 7.27
C ALA A 79 1.07 9.56 6.69
N ALA A 80 1.79 8.77 5.93
CA ALA A 80 1.28 7.52 5.37
C ALA A 80 2.24 6.41 5.79
N ARG A 81 1.73 5.43 6.51
CA ARG A 81 2.54 4.35 7.04
C ARG A 81 2.08 3.02 6.45
N PRO A 82 2.95 2.33 5.74
CA PRO A 82 2.56 1.03 5.20
C PRO A 82 2.57 -0.02 6.31
N VAL A 83 1.55 -0.87 6.31
CA VAL A 83 1.45 -1.89 7.35
C VAL A 83 1.40 -3.30 6.77
N CYS A 84 1.10 -3.46 5.49
CA CYS A 84 1.17 -4.77 4.86
C CYS A 84 1.32 -4.60 3.36
N VAL A 85 1.91 -5.60 2.73
CA VAL A 85 2.08 -5.64 1.27
C VAL A 85 1.65 -7.01 0.80
N LEU A 86 0.74 -7.06 -0.16
CA LEU A 86 0.16 -8.29 -0.65
C LEU A 86 0.24 -8.33 -2.17
N GLY A 87 0.33 -9.53 -2.72
CA GLY A 87 0.10 -9.69 -4.14
C GLY A 87 -1.40 -9.62 -4.41
N ALA A 88 -1.77 -8.98 -5.52
CA ALA A 88 -3.18 -8.83 -5.85
C ALA A 88 -3.83 -10.19 -6.08
N ARG A 89 -3.11 -11.09 -6.73
CA ARG A 89 -3.66 -12.42 -6.96
C ARG A 89 -3.37 -13.27 -5.74
N ARG A 90 -4.36 -13.51 -4.97
CA ARG A 90 -4.26 -14.36 -3.80
C ARG A 90 -5.08 -15.61 -4.02
N ASN A 91 -4.54 -16.72 -3.56
CA ASN A 91 -5.21 -17.99 -3.77
C ASN A 91 -6.01 -18.46 -2.58
N ASP A 92 -5.90 -17.82 -1.46
CA ASP A 92 -6.61 -18.24 -0.27
C ASP A 92 -7.97 -17.56 -0.22
N PRO A 93 -9.05 -18.27 -0.47
CA PRO A 93 -10.37 -17.65 -0.49
C PRO A 93 -10.82 -17.13 0.87
N ARG A 94 -10.13 -17.51 1.93
CA ARG A 94 -10.50 -17.01 3.25
C ARG A 94 -9.90 -15.67 3.53
N LEU A 95 -8.94 -15.22 2.72
CA LEU A 95 -8.35 -13.92 2.93
C LEU A 95 -9.29 -12.86 2.40
N SER A 96 -9.54 -11.89 3.22
CA SER A 96 -10.40 -10.78 2.88
C SER A 96 -9.66 -9.49 3.17
N LEU A 97 -9.64 -8.59 2.20
CA LEU A 97 -9.00 -7.30 2.43
C LEU A 97 -9.69 -6.55 3.55
N ARG A 98 -11.01 -6.69 3.64
CA ARG A 98 -11.74 -6.01 4.70
C ARG A 98 -11.27 -6.51 6.06
N ASP A 99 -11.09 -7.81 6.20
CA ASP A 99 -10.64 -8.38 7.47
C ASP A 99 -9.22 -7.97 7.78
N LEU A 100 -8.35 -8.00 6.77
CA LEU A 100 -6.99 -7.56 6.96
C LEU A 100 -6.94 -6.08 7.32
N GLY A 101 -7.77 -5.29 6.69
CA GLY A 101 -7.82 -3.88 7.00
C GLY A 101 -8.23 -3.63 8.43
N ARG A 102 -9.18 -4.41 8.91
CA ARG A 102 -9.62 -4.28 10.29
C ARG A 102 -8.52 -4.70 11.24
N GLU A 103 -7.84 -5.78 10.91
CA GLU A 103 -6.80 -6.29 11.80
C GLU A 103 -5.62 -5.35 11.91
N PHE A 104 -5.21 -4.73 10.80
CA PHE A 104 -4.05 -3.86 10.79
C PHE A 104 -4.39 -2.38 10.91
N GLY A 105 -5.66 -2.05 11.01
CA GLY A 105 -6.06 -0.66 11.13
C GLY A 105 -5.90 0.14 9.84
N VAL A 106 -5.96 -0.53 8.70
CA VAL A 106 -5.76 0.12 7.42
C VAL A 106 -6.83 1.17 7.17
N THR A 107 -6.40 2.34 6.72
CA THR A 107 -7.33 3.40 6.37
C THR A 107 -7.46 3.56 4.88
N GLU A 108 -6.49 3.11 4.12
CA GLU A 108 -6.55 3.18 2.67
C GLU A 108 -5.65 2.12 2.06
N TRP A 109 -5.95 1.76 0.82
CA TRP A 109 -5.21 0.74 0.09
C TRP A 109 -4.56 1.37 -1.11
N HIS A 110 -3.29 1.08 -1.34
CA HIS A 110 -2.56 1.58 -2.49
C HIS A 110 -2.29 0.41 -3.41
N VAL A 111 -2.70 0.52 -4.66
CA VAL A 111 -2.60 -0.59 -5.60
C VAL A 111 -1.70 -0.21 -6.76
N HIS A 112 -0.67 -0.99 -6.97
CA HIS A 112 0.19 -0.85 -8.13
C HIS A 112 -0.14 -1.97 -9.11
N PHE A 113 -0.60 -1.59 -10.30
CA PHE A 113 -1.00 -2.56 -11.31
C PHE A 113 0.23 -2.97 -12.12
N SER A 114 0.55 -4.25 -12.09
CA SER A 114 1.68 -4.78 -12.86
C SER A 114 1.53 -6.28 -12.92
N GLU A 115 2.23 -6.88 -13.87
CA GLU A 115 2.22 -8.33 -13.99
C GLU A 115 3.31 -8.92 -13.12
N GLY A 116 3.09 -10.15 -12.69
CA GLY A 116 4.08 -10.85 -11.91
C GLY A 116 4.12 -10.37 -10.47
N SER A 117 5.11 -10.87 -9.73
CA SER A 117 5.22 -10.60 -8.31
C SER A 117 6.42 -9.75 -7.97
N GLU A 118 7.10 -9.21 -8.97
CA GLU A 118 8.32 -8.47 -8.72
C GLU A 118 8.07 -7.22 -7.91
N ALA A 119 7.03 -6.46 -8.27
CA ALA A 119 6.72 -5.25 -7.54
C ALA A 119 6.36 -5.55 -6.09
N THR A 120 5.61 -6.62 -5.87
CA THR A 120 5.22 -6.99 -4.52
C THR A 120 6.44 -7.30 -3.67
N ARG A 121 7.38 -8.06 -4.21
CA ARG A 121 8.59 -8.41 -3.46
C ARG A 121 9.45 -7.18 -3.20
N ASP A 122 9.61 -6.34 -4.21
CA ASP A 122 10.44 -5.16 -4.07
C ASP A 122 9.87 -4.19 -3.05
N LEU A 123 8.55 -4.01 -3.08
CA LEU A 123 7.90 -3.12 -2.13
C LEU A 123 7.88 -3.71 -0.72
N ALA A 124 7.65 -5.00 -0.60
CA ALA A 124 7.66 -5.60 0.72
C ALA A 124 9.02 -5.47 1.37
N ALA A 125 10.08 -5.67 0.60
CA ALA A 125 11.42 -5.55 1.12
C ALA A 125 11.72 -4.12 1.56
N SER A 126 11.15 -3.15 0.88
CA SER A 126 11.40 -1.75 1.19
C SER A 126 10.53 -1.26 2.34
N LEU A 127 9.26 -1.59 2.32
CA LEU A 127 8.30 -0.92 3.19
C LEU A 127 8.10 -1.63 4.52
N LEU A 128 8.40 -2.91 4.58
CA LEU A 128 8.15 -3.67 5.79
C LEU A 128 9.42 -3.98 6.57
N ASN A 129 10.52 -3.40 6.20
CA ASN A 129 11.78 -3.60 6.94
C ASN A 129 12.19 -2.37 7.70
#